data_20e9558e4984403b02a4179ff75a8f67
#
_entry.id   20e9558e4984403b02a4179ff75a8f67
#
_cell.length_a   1.000
_cell.length_b   1.000
_cell.length_c   1.000
_cell.angle_alpha   90.00
_cell.angle_beta   90.00
_cell.angle_gamma   90.00
#
_symmetry.space_group_name_H-M   'P 1'
#
loop_
_entity.id
_entity.type
_entity.pdbx_description
1 polymer ?
#
loop_
_entity_poly.entity_id
_entity_poly.type
_entity_poly.pdbx_seq_one_letter_code
_entity_poly.pdbx_strand_id
1 'polypeptide(L)'
;AICEALKKAGYQVAANYAGNDEAAAKFRDTHDVAVYKWSVADYDECVAGLDKVESDLGPVDILVNNAGITRDAPFHKMTPQQWREVIDTNLTGVFNMTHPLWPRLRERKFGRVITISSINGQKGQFGQANYAASKAGDLGLTKTLAQEGAKYNITVNAICPGYIATDMVMAVSEEVREKIVAQIPVGRLGEPDEIARCVTFLASDEAGFITGSTISANGGQYFI
;
A
#
# COMPACT_ATOMS: atom_id res chain seq x y z
N ALA A 1 -9.56 -1.59 7.80
CA ALA A 1 -8.66 -0.91 8.78
C ALA A 1 -8.17 0.45 8.27
N ILE A 2 -7.38 0.56 7.16
CA ILE A 2 -6.83 1.86 6.70
C ILE A 2 -7.95 2.86 6.37
N CYS A 3 -8.93 2.48 5.55
CA CYS A 3 -10.05 3.37 5.21
C CYS A 3 -10.85 3.81 6.46
N GLU A 4 -11.08 2.89 7.39
CA GLU A 4 -11.78 3.17 8.64
C GLU A 4 -11.02 4.14 9.52
N ALA A 5 -9.71 3.94 9.65
CA ALA A 5 -8.84 4.82 10.44
C ALA A 5 -8.78 6.23 9.84
N LEU A 6 -8.64 6.35 8.52
CA LEU A 6 -8.66 7.65 7.83
C LEU A 6 -10.02 8.34 7.97
N LYS A 7 -11.13 7.60 7.78
CA LYS A 7 -12.47 8.15 7.99
C LYS A 7 -12.70 8.63 9.43
N LYS A 8 -12.27 7.84 10.42
CA LYS A 8 -12.32 8.21 11.84
C LYS A 8 -11.47 9.46 12.15
N ALA A 9 -10.39 9.66 11.43
CA ALA A 9 -9.56 10.86 11.53
C ALA A 9 -10.15 12.08 10.80
N GLY A 10 -11.34 11.97 10.19
CA GLY A 10 -12.06 13.06 9.54
C GLY A 10 -11.79 13.23 8.03
N TYR A 11 -11.05 12.31 7.43
CA TYR A 11 -10.83 12.33 5.98
C TYR A 11 -12.05 11.80 5.21
N GLN A 12 -12.32 12.39 4.06
CA GLN A 12 -13.20 11.80 3.05
C GLN A 12 -12.44 10.72 2.31
N VAL A 13 -12.96 9.50 2.26
CA VAL A 13 -12.24 8.32 1.78
C VAL A 13 -12.93 7.69 0.59
N ALA A 14 -12.15 7.45 -0.48
CA ALA A 14 -12.51 6.59 -1.60
C ALA A 14 -11.68 5.31 -1.55
N ALA A 15 -12.31 4.14 -1.70
CA ALA A 15 -11.63 2.86 -1.77
C ALA A 15 -11.72 2.27 -3.18
N ASN A 16 -10.56 1.94 -3.77
CA ASN A 16 -10.48 1.23 -5.04
C ASN A 16 -10.45 -0.29 -4.82
N TYR A 17 -11.10 -1.03 -5.73
CA TYR A 17 -11.04 -2.49 -5.81
C TYR A 17 -11.05 -2.94 -7.27
N ALA A 18 -10.56 -4.17 -7.54
CA ALA A 18 -10.46 -4.67 -8.92
C ALA A 18 -11.51 -5.74 -9.27
N GLY A 19 -11.87 -6.63 -8.36
CA GLY A 19 -12.57 -7.84 -8.77
C GLY A 19 -13.78 -8.31 -7.95
N ASN A 20 -13.86 -8.07 -6.66
CA ASN A 20 -14.91 -8.63 -5.81
C ASN A 20 -16.00 -7.60 -5.52
N ASP A 21 -17.02 -7.57 -6.39
CA ASP A 21 -18.12 -6.61 -6.29
C ASP A 21 -18.97 -6.80 -5.02
N GLU A 22 -19.17 -8.05 -4.59
CA GLU A 22 -19.94 -8.35 -3.38
C GLU A 22 -19.23 -7.86 -2.11
N ALA A 23 -17.94 -8.16 -2.00
CA ALA A 23 -17.14 -7.67 -0.87
C ALA A 23 -17.04 -6.13 -0.85
N ALA A 24 -16.92 -5.50 -2.02
CA ALA A 24 -16.89 -4.05 -2.15
C ALA A 24 -18.23 -3.42 -1.73
N ALA A 25 -19.35 -3.97 -2.17
CA ALA A 25 -20.69 -3.53 -1.77
C ALA A 25 -20.89 -3.66 -0.24
N LYS A 26 -20.55 -4.82 0.32
CA LYS A 26 -20.61 -5.04 1.77
C LYS A 26 -19.74 -4.05 2.53
N PHE A 27 -18.52 -3.79 2.04
CA PHE A 27 -17.59 -2.83 2.66
C PHE A 27 -18.18 -1.42 2.64
N ARG A 28 -18.70 -0.97 1.49
CA ARG A 28 -19.39 0.33 1.35
C ARG A 28 -20.51 0.47 2.37
N ASP A 29 -21.40 -0.53 2.44
CA ASP A 29 -22.61 -0.47 3.25
C ASP A 29 -22.30 -0.56 4.75
N THR A 30 -21.21 -1.28 5.13
CA THR A 30 -20.79 -1.43 6.52
C THR A 30 -20.04 -0.20 7.04
N HIS A 31 -19.18 0.39 6.21
CA HIS A 31 -18.26 1.46 6.66
C HIS A 31 -18.61 2.84 6.11
N ASP A 32 -19.65 2.92 5.25
CA ASP A 32 -20.06 4.15 4.58
C ASP A 32 -18.85 4.83 3.91
N VAL A 33 -18.11 4.06 3.10
CA VAL A 33 -16.95 4.48 2.31
C VAL A 33 -17.28 4.32 0.83
N ALA A 34 -17.07 5.35 0.04
CA ALA A 34 -17.26 5.27 -1.40
C ALA A 34 -16.29 4.26 -2.02
N VAL A 35 -16.79 3.36 -2.88
CA VAL A 35 -16.01 2.31 -3.52
C VAL A 35 -16.03 2.47 -5.03
N TYR A 36 -14.89 2.27 -5.67
CA TYR A 36 -14.71 2.44 -7.11
C TYR A 36 -13.96 1.24 -7.69
N LYS A 37 -14.37 0.79 -8.87
CA LYS A 37 -13.82 -0.41 -9.50
C LYS A 37 -12.89 -0.03 -10.66
N TRP A 38 -11.63 -0.37 -10.54
CA TRP A 38 -10.64 -0.41 -11.62
C TRP A 38 -9.40 -1.22 -11.21
N SER A 39 -8.64 -1.68 -12.20
CA SER A 39 -7.36 -2.35 -11.98
C SER A 39 -6.23 -1.34 -11.87
N VAL A 40 -5.45 -1.39 -10.80
CA VAL A 40 -4.23 -0.55 -10.68
C VAL A 40 -3.14 -0.95 -11.69
N ALA A 41 -3.21 -2.15 -12.26
CA ALA A 41 -2.29 -2.61 -13.29
C ALA A 41 -2.56 -1.97 -14.66
N ASP A 42 -3.70 -1.29 -14.83
CA ASP A 42 -4.07 -0.59 -16.07
C ASP A 42 -3.98 0.93 -15.85
N TYR A 43 -3.14 1.58 -16.65
CA TYR A 43 -2.88 3.02 -16.52
C TYR A 43 -4.11 3.87 -16.87
N ASP A 44 -4.79 3.53 -17.96
CA ASP A 44 -5.93 4.32 -18.43
C ASP A 44 -7.13 4.17 -17.50
N GLU A 45 -7.34 2.97 -16.92
CA GLU A 45 -8.33 2.75 -15.87
C GLU A 45 -7.99 3.57 -14.61
N CYS A 46 -6.71 3.70 -14.24
CA CYS A 46 -6.29 4.53 -13.12
C CYS A 46 -6.57 6.02 -13.36
N VAL A 47 -6.29 6.52 -14.56
CA VAL A 47 -6.61 7.91 -14.94
C VAL A 47 -8.11 8.17 -14.83
N ALA A 48 -8.93 7.34 -15.50
CA ALA A 48 -10.39 7.47 -15.48
C ALA A 48 -10.97 7.33 -14.07
N GLY A 49 -10.42 6.40 -13.26
CA GLY A 49 -10.82 6.18 -11.87
C GLY A 49 -10.55 7.40 -10.99
N LEU A 50 -9.36 7.99 -11.10
CA LEU A 50 -9.01 9.21 -10.37
C LEU A 50 -9.89 10.39 -10.78
N ASP A 51 -10.14 10.57 -12.07
CA ASP A 51 -11.04 11.62 -12.57
C ASP A 51 -12.45 11.46 -12.01
N LYS A 52 -12.96 10.22 -11.95
CA LYS A 52 -14.26 9.91 -11.37
C LYS A 52 -14.30 10.22 -9.88
N VAL A 53 -13.27 9.83 -9.12
CA VAL A 53 -13.17 10.13 -7.68
C VAL A 53 -13.14 11.64 -7.44
N GLU A 54 -12.30 12.39 -8.17
CA GLU A 54 -12.22 13.84 -8.00
C GLU A 54 -13.51 14.55 -8.43
N SER A 55 -14.22 14.04 -9.42
CA SER A 55 -15.54 14.56 -9.81
C SER A 55 -16.61 14.36 -8.73
N ASP A 56 -16.60 13.20 -8.06
CA ASP A 56 -17.61 12.84 -7.08
C ASP A 56 -17.36 13.40 -5.68
N LEU A 57 -16.09 13.43 -5.28
CA LEU A 57 -15.68 13.69 -3.90
C LEU A 57 -14.77 14.91 -3.72
N GLY A 58 -14.31 15.50 -4.81
CA GLY A 58 -13.33 16.58 -4.77
C GLY A 58 -11.89 16.11 -4.86
N PRO A 59 -10.92 17.03 -4.77
CA PRO A 59 -9.51 16.75 -5.01
C PRO A 59 -8.93 15.62 -4.15
N VAL A 60 -8.16 14.74 -4.77
CA VAL A 60 -7.40 13.71 -4.05
C VAL A 60 -6.06 14.29 -3.58
N ASP A 61 -5.94 14.53 -2.29
CA ASP A 61 -4.73 15.08 -1.68
C ASP A 61 -3.85 14.01 -1.04
N ILE A 62 -4.44 12.87 -0.67
CA ILE A 62 -3.77 11.75 -0.02
C ILE A 62 -3.97 10.49 -0.84
N LEU A 63 -2.88 9.87 -1.25
CA LEU A 63 -2.88 8.60 -1.97
C LEU A 63 -2.23 7.51 -1.11
N VAL A 64 -2.97 6.42 -0.86
CA VAL A 64 -2.45 5.22 -0.21
C VAL A 64 -2.38 4.08 -1.22
N ASN A 65 -1.18 3.78 -1.70
CA ASN A 65 -0.91 2.63 -2.56
C ASN A 65 -0.83 1.36 -1.70
N ASN A 66 -1.96 0.67 -1.58
CA ASN A 66 -2.08 -0.55 -0.76
C ASN A 66 -2.33 -1.81 -1.60
N ALA A 67 -2.79 -1.68 -2.85
CA ALA A 67 -3.07 -2.82 -3.71
C ALA A 67 -1.82 -3.69 -3.89
N GLY A 68 -2.00 -5.01 -3.76
CA GLY A 68 -0.90 -5.95 -3.92
C GLY A 68 -1.36 -7.39 -3.93
N ILE A 69 -0.62 -8.21 -4.67
CA ILE A 69 -0.84 -9.65 -4.79
C ILE A 69 0.47 -10.41 -4.59
N THR A 70 0.36 -11.71 -4.31
CA THR A 70 1.48 -12.65 -4.32
C THR A 70 1.24 -13.75 -5.35
N ARG A 71 2.33 -14.28 -5.93
CA ARG A 71 2.35 -15.47 -6.81
C ARG A 71 3.64 -16.23 -6.49
N ASP A 72 3.64 -16.85 -5.32
CA ASP A 72 4.83 -17.44 -4.73
C ASP A 72 5.25 -18.72 -5.47
N ALA A 73 6.53 -18.81 -5.78
CA ALA A 73 7.18 -19.98 -6.32
C ALA A 73 8.70 -19.89 -6.12
N PRO A 74 9.42 -21.01 -5.87
CA PRO A 74 10.87 -21.01 -5.98
C PRO A 74 11.32 -20.48 -7.34
N PHE A 75 12.38 -19.68 -7.38
CA PHE A 75 12.76 -18.91 -8.58
C PHE A 75 12.86 -19.75 -9.86
N HIS A 76 13.42 -20.96 -9.78
CA HIS A 76 13.55 -21.88 -10.92
C HIS A 76 12.22 -22.46 -11.43
N LYS A 77 11.12 -22.29 -10.66
CA LYS A 77 9.76 -22.74 -11.02
C LYS A 77 8.82 -21.55 -11.29
N MET A 78 9.26 -20.34 -10.99
CA MET A 78 8.47 -19.14 -11.22
C MET A 78 8.26 -18.92 -12.71
N THR A 79 6.99 -18.79 -13.12
CA THR A 79 6.66 -18.52 -14.51
C THR A 79 6.77 -17.03 -14.84
N PRO A 80 7.04 -16.66 -16.11
CA PRO A 80 7.00 -15.26 -16.55
C PRO A 80 5.64 -14.58 -16.28
N GLN A 81 4.55 -15.33 -16.26
CA GLN A 81 3.23 -14.81 -15.95
C GLN A 81 3.15 -14.42 -14.47
N GLN A 82 3.56 -15.31 -13.54
CA GLN A 82 3.59 -15.03 -12.10
C GLN A 82 4.47 -13.81 -11.77
N TRP A 83 5.58 -13.65 -12.50
CA TRP A 83 6.43 -12.48 -12.37
C TRP A 83 5.69 -11.21 -12.79
N ARG A 84 5.14 -11.20 -14.01
CA ARG A 84 4.46 -10.02 -14.58
C ARG A 84 3.26 -9.60 -13.74
N GLU A 85 2.37 -10.54 -13.37
CA GLU A 85 1.18 -10.21 -12.57
C GLU A 85 1.54 -9.46 -11.28
N VAL A 86 2.61 -9.89 -10.59
CA VAL A 86 3.04 -9.26 -9.34
C VAL A 86 3.69 -7.91 -9.60
N ILE A 87 4.57 -7.80 -10.60
CA ILE A 87 5.22 -6.52 -10.93
C ILE A 87 4.18 -5.50 -11.42
N ASP A 88 3.27 -5.91 -12.29
CA ASP A 88 2.26 -5.03 -12.86
C ASP A 88 1.30 -4.49 -11.79
N THR A 89 0.89 -5.34 -10.84
CA THR A 89 0.00 -4.91 -9.75
C THR A 89 0.75 -4.12 -8.68
N ASN A 90 1.85 -4.67 -8.16
CA ASN A 90 2.45 -4.16 -6.92
C ASN A 90 3.39 -2.97 -7.15
N LEU A 91 4.08 -2.90 -8.30
CA LEU A 91 5.05 -1.84 -8.59
C LEU A 91 4.55 -0.90 -9.69
N THR A 92 4.18 -1.46 -10.87
CA THR A 92 3.63 -0.64 -11.95
C THR A 92 2.32 0.03 -11.51
N GLY A 93 1.50 -0.65 -10.71
CA GLY A 93 0.28 -0.08 -10.12
C GLY A 93 0.54 1.14 -9.23
N VAL A 94 1.64 1.17 -8.48
CA VAL A 94 2.04 2.35 -7.70
C VAL A 94 2.36 3.53 -8.62
N PHE A 95 3.07 3.27 -9.74
CA PHE A 95 3.30 4.28 -10.77
C PHE A 95 1.98 4.73 -11.40
N ASN A 96 1.13 3.81 -11.83
CA ASN A 96 -0.13 4.10 -12.53
C ASN A 96 -1.08 4.97 -11.70
N MET A 97 -1.10 4.79 -10.39
CA MET A 97 -1.91 5.61 -9.49
C MET A 97 -1.25 6.96 -9.16
N THR A 98 0.06 6.97 -8.98
CA THR A 98 0.77 8.17 -8.54
C THR A 98 1.02 9.15 -9.68
N HIS A 99 1.38 8.67 -10.87
CA HIS A 99 1.78 9.49 -12.00
C HIS A 99 0.68 10.45 -12.49
N PRO A 100 -0.56 10.03 -12.73
CA PRO A 100 -1.62 10.96 -13.18
C PRO A 100 -2.04 11.95 -12.08
N LEU A 101 -1.88 11.59 -10.81
CA LEU A 101 -2.17 12.48 -9.69
C LEU A 101 -1.06 13.50 -9.44
N TRP A 102 0.19 13.19 -9.80
CA TRP A 102 1.37 13.99 -9.48
C TRP A 102 1.31 15.46 -9.95
N PRO A 103 0.92 15.79 -11.21
CA PRO A 103 0.73 17.16 -11.65
C PRO A 103 -0.29 17.92 -10.79
N ARG A 104 -1.39 17.26 -10.42
CA ARG A 104 -2.48 17.84 -9.62
C ARG A 104 -2.00 18.21 -8.22
N LEU A 105 -1.24 17.32 -7.55
CA LEU A 105 -0.63 17.59 -6.25
C LEU A 105 0.38 18.76 -6.32
N ARG A 106 1.19 18.80 -7.39
CA ARG A 106 2.17 19.88 -7.60
C ARG A 106 1.51 21.26 -7.79
N GLU A 107 0.41 21.31 -8.53
CA GLU A 107 -0.36 22.53 -8.74
C GLU A 107 -0.97 23.04 -7.43
N ARG A 108 -1.55 22.12 -6.65
CA ARG A 108 -2.13 22.46 -5.33
C ARG A 108 -1.09 22.75 -4.26
N LYS A 109 0.19 22.39 -4.49
CA LYS A 109 1.29 22.51 -3.52
C LYS A 109 0.99 21.79 -2.20
N PHE A 110 0.37 20.65 -2.31
CA PHE A 110 0.07 19.74 -1.20
C PHE A 110 -0.11 18.32 -1.70
N GLY A 111 0.40 17.36 -0.93
CA GLY A 111 0.16 15.94 -1.18
C GLY A 111 0.77 15.04 -0.13
N ARG A 112 0.14 13.87 0.08
CA ARG A 112 0.64 12.77 0.91
C ARG A 112 0.54 11.49 0.11
N VAL A 113 1.68 10.90 -0.24
CA VAL A 113 1.74 9.62 -0.94
C VAL A 113 2.35 8.59 0.01
N ILE A 114 1.58 7.55 0.31
CA ILE A 114 1.96 6.51 1.27
C ILE A 114 1.87 5.17 0.56
N THR A 115 2.98 4.43 0.49
CA THR A 115 3.00 3.12 -0.16
C THR A 115 3.17 2.02 0.88
N ILE A 116 2.27 1.04 0.86
CA ILE A 116 2.37 -0.16 1.69
C ILE A 116 3.31 -1.14 0.99
N SER A 117 4.57 -1.10 1.39
CA SER A 117 5.59 -2.04 0.93
C SER A 117 5.56 -3.33 1.77
N SER A 118 6.67 -3.87 2.19
CA SER A 118 6.78 -5.08 3.02
C SER A 118 8.16 -5.22 3.62
N ILE A 119 8.25 -5.90 4.76
CA ILE A 119 9.51 -6.43 5.28
C ILE A 119 10.25 -7.28 4.23
N ASN A 120 9.52 -7.98 3.35
CA ASN A 120 10.11 -8.82 2.32
C ASN A 120 10.74 -8.01 1.17
N GLY A 121 10.35 -6.75 0.99
CA GLY A 121 11.06 -5.79 0.14
C GLY A 121 12.40 -5.33 0.74
N GLN A 122 12.58 -5.44 2.06
CA GLN A 122 13.81 -5.06 2.76
C GLN A 122 14.78 -6.23 2.87
N LYS A 123 14.31 -7.41 3.30
CA LYS A 123 15.17 -8.57 3.59
C LYS A 123 15.14 -9.69 2.53
N GLY A 124 14.18 -9.64 1.59
CA GLY A 124 13.88 -10.76 0.72
C GLY A 124 13.12 -11.89 1.43
N GLN A 125 12.56 -12.83 0.65
CA GLN A 125 11.89 -14.01 1.16
C GLN A 125 12.00 -15.14 0.14
N PHE A 126 12.33 -16.35 0.60
CA PHE A 126 12.34 -17.54 -0.25
C PHE A 126 10.99 -17.74 -0.94
N GLY A 127 11.01 -18.00 -2.24
CA GLY A 127 9.80 -18.20 -3.04
C GLY A 127 9.08 -16.91 -3.48
N GLN A 128 9.58 -15.74 -3.12
CA GLN A 128 8.95 -14.45 -3.39
C GLN A 128 9.84 -13.49 -4.20
N ALA A 129 10.59 -13.99 -5.17
CA ALA A 129 11.48 -13.14 -5.96
C ALA A 129 10.74 -11.98 -6.66
N ASN A 130 9.55 -12.24 -7.23
CA ASN A 130 8.68 -11.23 -7.83
C ASN A 130 8.15 -10.22 -6.79
N TYR A 131 7.60 -10.72 -5.69
CA TYR A 131 7.04 -9.89 -4.63
C TYR A 131 8.11 -9.04 -3.94
N ALA A 132 9.22 -9.65 -3.54
CA ALA A 132 10.32 -8.93 -2.92
C ALA A 132 10.92 -7.85 -3.83
N ALA A 133 11.09 -8.15 -5.14
CA ALA A 133 11.54 -7.18 -6.13
C ALA A 133 10.57 -6.01 -6.27
N SER A 134 9.24 -6.28 -6.35
CA SER A 134 8.24 -5.23 -6.44
C SER A 134 8.24 -4.33 -5.22
N LYS A 135 8.27 -4.92 -4.02
CA LYS A 135 8.24 -4.20 -2.74
C LYS A 135 9.55 -3.45 -2.46
N ALA A 136 10.70 -3.95 -2.94
CA ALA A 136 11.95 -3.19 -2.91
C ALA A 136 11.93 -2.00 -3.89
N GLY A 137 11.31 -2.19 -5.07
CA GLY A 137 11.09 -1.12 -6.05
C GLY A 137 10.27 0.05 -5.48
N ASP A 138 9.25 -0.24 -4.67
CA ASP A 138 8.46 0.77 -3.94
C ASP A 138 9.34 1.71 -3.11
N LEU A 139 10.39 1.17 -2.46
CA LEU A 139 11.29 1.97 -1.61
C LEU A 139 12.19 2.89 -2.43
N GLY A 140 12.64 2.42 -3.60
CA GLY A 140 13.39 3.25 -4.54
C GLY A 140 12.55 4.39 -5.10
N LEU A 141 11.32 4.06 -5.55
CA LEU A 141 10.36 5.04 -6.05
C LEU A 141 9.99 6.08 -4.98
N THR A 142 9.73 5.64 -3.75
CA THR A 142 9.44 6.51 -2.60
C THR A 142 10.53 7.57 -2.41
N LYS A 143 11.80 7.16 -2.39
CA LYS A 143 12.93 8.08 -2.18
C LYS A 143 13.09 9.10 -3.32
N THR A 144 12.88 8.67 -4.56
CA THR A 144 12.96 9.53 -5.74
C THR A 144 11.85 10.57 -5.74
N LEU A 145 10.60 10.13 -5.57
CA LEU A 145 9.45 11.03 -5.57
C LEU A 145 9.45 11.99 -4.36
N ALA A 146 10.00 11.56 -3.22
CA ALA A 146 10.19 12.44 -2.07
C ALA A 146 11.08 13.64 -2.40
N GLN A 147 12.19 13.43 -3.13
CA GLN A 147 13.07 14.51 -3.56
C GLN A 147 12.38 15.45 -4.56
N GLU A 148 11.63 14.90 -5.50
CA GLU A 148 10.92 15.67 -6.52
C GLU A 148 9.74 16.46 -5.94
N GLY A 149 9.06 15.90 -4.92
CA GLY A 149 7.85 16.44 -4.30
C GLY A 149 8.10 17.49 -3.23
N ALA A 150 9.24 17.43 -2.54
CA ALA A 150 9.50 18.21 -1.32
C ALA A 150 9.23 19.71 -1.47
N LYS A 151 9.70 20.33 -2.55
CA LYS A 151 9.49 21.77 -2.81
C LYS A 151 8.05 22.16 -3.09
N TYR A 152 7.17 21.17 -3.31
CA TYR A 152 5.74 21.37 -3.54
C TYR A 152 4.91 20.94 -2.32
N ASN A 153 5.52 20.77 -1.15
CA ASN A 153 4.84 20.28 0.06
C ASN A 153 4.16 18.89 -0.16
N ILE A 154 4.78 18.07 -1.01
CA ILE A 154 4.34 16.68 -1.23
C ILE A 154 5.30 15.79 -0.46
N THR A 155 4.78 15.02 0.50
CA THR A 155 5.56 13.97 1.16
C THR A 155 5.28 12.61 0.54
N VAL A 156 6.31 11.80 0.42
CA VAL A 156 6.22 10.44 -0.12
C VAL A 156 6.95 9.49 0.82
N ASN A 157 6.20 8.55 1.41
CA ASN A 157 6.75 7.63 2.40
C ASN A 157 6.28 6.20 2.15
N ALA A 158 7.05 5.23 2.64
CA ALA A 158 6.69 3.82 2.59
C ALA A 158 6.53 3.25 4.01
N ILE A 159 5.62 2.30 4.15
CA ILE A 159 5.48 1.48 5.35
C ILE A 159 5.85 0.05 4.96
N CYS A 160 6.68 -0.60 5.77
CA CYS A 160 7.09 -1.99 5.60
C CYS A 160 6.52 -2.83 6.75
N PRO A 161 5.29 -3.35 6.61
CA PRO A 161 4.73 -4.26 7.59
C PRO A 161 5.53 -5.57 7.66
N GLY A 162 5.58 -6.15 8.86
CA GLY A 162 5.91 -7.56 9.05
C GLY A 162 4.70 -8.46 8.77
N TYR A 163 4.57 -9.55 9.52
CA TYR A 163 3.38 -10.40 9.44
C TYR A 163 2.23 -9.80 10.24
N ILE A 164 1.17 -9.48 9.53
CA ILE A 164 -0.04 -8.84 10.07
C ILE A 164 -1.19 -9.86 10.01
N ALA A 165 -2.05 -9.88 11.03
CA ALA A 165 -3.22 -10.76 11.17
C ALA A 165 -4.33 -10.40 10.16
N THR A 166 -4.01 -10.51 8.87
CA THR A 166 -4.96 -10.37 7.75
C THR A 166 -5.56 -11.73 7.38
N ASP A 167 -6.66 -11.72 6.66
CA ASP A 167 -7.30 -12.95 6.17
C ASP A 167 -6.29 -13.87 5.44
N MET A 168 -5.36 -13.30 4.69
CA MET A 168 -4.31 -14.04 3.97
C MET A 168 -3.39 -14.79 4.94
N VAL A 169 -2.95 -14.16 6.04
CA VAL A 169 -2.08 -14.78 7.04
C VAL A 169 -2.88 -15.72 7.94
N MET A 170 -4.13 -15.39 8.23
CA MET A 170 -5.01 -16.25 9.03
C MET A 170 -5.45 -17.52 8.28
N ALA A 171 -5.40 -17.53 6.95
CA ALA A 171 -5.73 -18.70 6.13
C ALA A 171 -4.65 -19.80 6.14
N VAL A 172 -3.42 -19.53 6.60
CA VAL A 172 -2.39 -20.57 6.76
C VAL A 172 -2.66 -21.40 8.01
N SER A 173 -2.16 -22.66 8.02
CA SER A 173 -2.34 -23.56 9.16
C SER A 173 -1.77 -22.98 10.46
N GLU A 174 -2.34 -23.39 11.59
CA GLU A 174 -1.91 -22.95 12.92
C GLU A 174 -0.42 -23.24 13.17
N GLU A 175 0.05 -24.42 12.78
CA GLU A 175 1.46 -24.82 12.89
C GLU A 175 2.39 -23.85 12.14
N VAL A 176 1.97 -23.40 10.95
CA VAL A 176 2.75 -22.41 10.16
C VAL A 176 2.71 -21.04 10.82
N ARG A 177 1.55 -20.63 11.37
CA ARG A 177 1.45 -19.36 12.10
C ARG A 177 2.33 -19.33 13.35
N GLU A 178 2.34 -20.41 14.12
CA GLU A 178 3.23 -20.54 15.30
C GLU A 178 4.69 -20.38 14.92
N LYS A 179 5.14 -21.01 13.83
CA LYS A 179 6.50 -20.87 13.31
C LYS A 179 6.81 -19.42 12.86
N ILE A 180 5.81 -18.72 12.31
CA ILE A 180 5.93 -17.31 11.95
C ILE A 180 6.07 -16.46 13.23
N VAL A 181 5.16 -16.64 14.19
CA VAL A 181 5.13 -15.89 15.46
C VAL A 181 6.42 -16.08 16.24
N ALA A 182 6.97 -17.30 16.26
CA ALA A 182 8.24 -17.60 16.93
C ALA A 182 9.44 -16.80 16.38
N GLN A 183 9.34 -16.26 15.15
CA GLN A 183 10.36 -15.43 14.53
C GLN A 183 10.13 -13.92 14.76
N ILE A 184 9.03 -13.54 15.40
CA ILE A 184 8.71 -12.14 15.68
C ILE A 184 9.17 -11.81 17.11
N PRO A 185 10.14 -10.92 17.32
CA PRO A 185 10.62 -10.60 18.66
C PRO A 185 9.54 -10.12 19.64
N VAL A 186 8.52 -9.39 19.13
CA VAL A 186 7.35 -8.97 19.95
C VAL A 186 6.46 -10.15 20.35
N GLY A 187 6.62 -11.34 19.75
CA GLY A 187 5.92 -12.57 20.12
C GLY A 187 4.47 -12.68 19.62
N ARG A 188 4.05 -11.86 18.68
CA ARG A 188 2.73 -11.91 18.07
C ARG A 188 2.72 -11.38 16.64
N LEU A 189 1.67 -11.69 15.89
CA LEU A 189 1.37 -10.96 14.65
C LEU A 189 1.03 -9.49 14.97
N GLY A 190 1.33 -8.60 14.03
CA GLY A 190 0.79 -7.24 14.06
C GLY A 190 -0.70 -7.23 13.72
N GLU A 191 -1.41 -6.21 14.17
CA GLU A 191 -2.81 -6.01 13.82
C GLU A 191 -2.95 -5.03 12.65
N PRO A 192 -3.95 -5.19 11.75
CA PRO A 192 -4.20 -4.25 10.66
C PRO A 192 -4.31 -2.80 11.12
N ASP A 193 -4.84 -2.55 12.31
CA ASP A 193 -4.99 -1.22 12.90
C ASP A 193 -3.63 -0.60 13.30
N GLU A 194 -2.61 -1.40 13.56
CA GLU A 194 -1.26 -0.89 13.85
C GLU A 194 -0.64 -0.29 12.57
N ILE A 195 -0.92 -0.89 11.41
CA ILE A 195 -0.51 -0.34 10.12
C ILE A 195 -1.36 0.88 9.76
N ALA A 196 -2.66 0.82 10.00
CA ALA A 196 -3.57 1.94 9.73
C ALA A 196 -3.20 3.19 10.53
N ARG A 197 -2.72 3.05 11.77
CA ARG A 197 -2.17 4.17 12.57
C ARG A 197 -0.94 4.81 11.94
N CYS A 198 -0.03 4.01 11.38
CA CYS A 198 1.12 4.55 10.65
C CYS A 198 0.68 5.35 9.42
N VAL A 199 -0.32 4.84 8.68
CA VAL A 199 -0.89 5.55 7.53
C VAL A 199 -1.53 6.87 7.97
N THR A 200 -2.37 6.85 8.99
CA THR A 200 -3.05 8.05 9.50
C THR A 200 -2.05 9.11 9.98
N PHE A 201 -0.98 8.69 10.66
CA PHE A 201 0.09 9.60 11.07
C PHE A 201 0.77 10.24 9.85
N LEU A 202 1.20 9.46 8.86
CA LEU A 202 1.86 9.97 7.65
C LEU A 202 0.93 10.83 6.77
N ALA A 203 -0.38 10.63 6.85
CA ALA A 203 -1.39 11.41 6.15
C ALA A 203 -1.61 12.79 6.77
N SER A 204 -1.30 12.97 8.05
CA SER A 204 -1.55 14.21 8.80
C SER A 204 -0.61 15.34 8.39
N ASP A 205 -1.02 16.58 8.72
CA ASP A 205 -0.18 17.77 8.55
C ASP A 205 1.06 17.73 9.45
N GLU A 206 0.97 17.08 10.62
CA GLU A 206 2.08 16.95 11.56
C GLU A 206 3.24 16.13 10.99
N ALA A 207 3.00 15.28 10.00
CA ALA A 207 4.02 14.51 9.29
C ALA A 207 4.67 15.28 8.11
N GLY A 208 4.41 16.58 7.95
CA GLY A 208 4.86 17.38 6.80
C GLY A 208 6.38 17.48 6.64
N PHE A 209 7.17 17.16 7.66
CA PHE A 209 8.64 17.12 7.60
C PHE A 209 9.21 15.70 7.40
N ILE A 210 8.33 14.68 7.29
CA ILE A 210 8.72 13.28 7.07
C ILE A 210 8.47 12.95 5.59
N THR A 211 9.55 12.80 4.83
CA THR A 211 9.48 12.41 3.42
C THR A 211 10.69 11.56 3.03
N GLY A 212 10.50 10.61 2.10
CA GLY A 212 11.51 9.64 1.70
C GLY A 212 11.78 8.56 2.74
N SER A 213 10.99 8.51 3.80
CA SER A 213 11.18 7.59 4.92
C SER A 213 10.55 6.22 4.66
N THR A 214 11.15 5.20 5.27
CA THR A 214 10.60 3.86 5.33
C THR A 214 10.30 3.53 6.79
N ILE A 215 9.03 3.38 7.14
CA ILE A 215 8.60 2.97 8.49
C ILE A 215 8.51 1.45 8.52
N SER A 216 9.40 0.80 9.29
CA SER A 216 9.37 -0.63 9.52
C SER A 216 8.46 -0.96 10.68
N ALA A 217 7.25 -1.46 10.39
CA ALA A 217 6.25 -1.89 11.39
C ALA A 217 6.15 -3.41 11.40
N ASN A 218 7.16 -4.08 11.98
CA ASN A 218 7.40 -5.52 11.81
C ASN A 218 7.64 -6.29 13.10
N GLY A 219 7.39 -5.71 14.27
CA GLY A 219 7.59 -6.38 15.56
C GLY A 219 9.03 -6.76 15.88
N GLY A 220 10.01 -6.09 15.24
CA GLY A 220 11.43 -6.35 15.43
C GLY A 220 12.01 -7.46 14.55
N GLN A 221 11.26 -7.98 13.56
CA GLN A 221 11.75 -9.03 12.66
C GLN A 221 12.89 -8.58 11.75
N TYR A 222 13.01 -7.28 11.50
CA TYR A 222 14.05 -6.71 10.66
C TYR A 222 14.33 -5.26 11.05
N PHE A 223 15.61 -4.93 11.10
CA PHE A 223 16.13 -3.59 11.38
C PHE A 223 16.92 -3.09 10.17
N ILE A 224 16.81 -1.82 9.82
CA ILE A 224 17.59 -1.12 8.79
C ILE A 224 18.54 -0.14 9.46
#